data_db8e71ee8e793cc9865cef29a4c7a9b6
#
_entry.id   db8e71ee8e793cc9865cef29a4c7a9b6
#
_cell.length_a   1.000
_cell.length_b   1.000
_cell.length_c   1.000
_cell.angle_alpha   90.00
_cell.angle_beta   90.00
_cell.angle_gamma   90.00
#
_symmetry.space_group_name_H-M   'P 1'
#
loop_
_entity.id
_entity.type
_entity.pdbx_description
1 polymer ?
#
loop_
_entity_poly.entity_id
_entity_poly.type
_entity_poly.pdbx_seq_one_letter_code
_entity_poly.pdbx_strand_id
1 'polypeptide(L)'
;MDGGKALRVLVADDEPAIRTLVGRVLQRAGFQPVEACDGQDAIERLDASDFDAVIIDLMMPRVDGYGVVEHLIGTKPEMIEKTIVMTAFPRAATKDQLHHLCTIISKPFEVNELVALVRDCAAR
;
A
#
# COMPACT_ATOMS: atom_id res chain seq x y z
N MET A 1 -2.92 3.10 -26.80
CA MET A 1 -3.65 2.81 -25.61
C MET A 1 -3.56 1.35 -25.27
N ASP A 2 -3.44 1.09 -24.08
CA ASP A 2 -3.05 -0.21 -23.63
C ASP A 2 -4.17 -1.20 -23.51
N GLY A 3 -5.29 -1.00 -24.07
CA GLY A 3 -6.42 -1.85 -23.86
C GLY A 3 -7.02 -1.72 -22.48
N GLY A 4 -6.47 -0.86 -21.72
CA GLY A 4 -7.13 -0.33 -20.56
C GLY A 4 -7.32 -1.21 -19.36
N LYS A 5 -6.46 -2.16 -19.11
CA LYS A 5 -6.54 -2.81 -17.81
C LYS A 5 -6.10 -1.83 -16.74
N ALA A 6 -6.98 -1.52 -15.80
CA ALA A 6 -6.65 -0.69 -14.68
C ALA A 6 -5.61 -1.39 -13.80
N LEU A 7 -4.62 -0.64 -13.30
CA LEU A 7 -3.63 -1.18 -12.39
C LEU A 7 -4.28 -1.43 -11.03
N ARG A 8 -3.98 -2.57 -10.44
CA ARG A 8 -4.56 -2.98 -9.16
C ARG A 8 -3.70 -2.52 -8.00
N VAL A 9 -4.33 -1.91 -7.02
CA VAL A 9 -3.65 -1.39 -5.83
C VAL A 9 -4.31 -1.95 -4.58
N LEU A 10 -3.54 -2.60 -3.73
CA LEU A 10 -4.03 -3.05 -2.43
C LEU A 10 -3.94 -1.88 -1.45
N VAL A 11 -5.02 -1.62 -0.72
CA VAL A 11 -5.09 -0.59 0.31
C VAL A 11 -5.39 -1.25 1.64
N ALA A 12 -4.40 -1.31 2.52
CA ALA A 12 -4.54 -1.92 3.83
C ALA A 12 -4.50 -0.86 4.92
N ASP A 13 -5.64 -0.66 5.58
CA ASP A 13 -5.77 0.31 6.67
C ASP A 13 -6.94 -0.15 7.54
N ASP A 14 -6.76 -0.12 8.85
CA ASP A 14 -7.80 -0.53 9.78
C ASP A 14 -8.86 0.55 10.03
N GLU A 15 -8.61 1.79 9.60
CA GLU A 15 -9.58 2.87 9.70
C GLU A 15 -10.47 2.90 8.45
N PRO A 16 -11.76 2.53 8.57
CA PRO A 16 -12.62 2.47 7.39
C PRO A 16 -12.72 3.78 6.63
N ALA A 17 -12.73 4.92 7.33
CA ALA A 17 -12.83 6.23 6.69
C ALA A 17 -11.63 6.52 5.79
N ILE A 18 -10.42 6.22 6.28
CA ILE A 18 -9.19 6.43 5.51
C ILE A 18 -9.13 5.43 4.34
N ARG A 19 -9.43 4.18 4.62
CA ARG A 19 -9.43 3.13 3.60
C ARG A 19 -10.38 3.47 2.45
N THR A 20 -11.60 3.91 2.78
CA THR A 20 -12.59 4.30 1.80
C THR A 20 -12.14 5.54 1.01
N LEU A 21 -11.59 6.53 1.71
CA LEU A 21 -11.09 7.74 1.06
C LEU A 21 -10.00 7.42 0.05
N VAL A 22 -9.01 6.65 0.46
CA VAL A 22 -7.90 6.26 -0.41
C VAL A 22 -8.42 5.46 -1.61
N GLY A 23 -9.33 4.52 -1.35
CA GLY A 23 -9.93 3.73 -2.42
C GLY A 23 -10.64 4.59 -3.47
N ARG A 24 -11.41 5.59 -3.03
CA ARG A 24 -12.12 6.48 -3.96
C ARG A 24 -11.16 7.36 -4.75
N VAL A 25 -10.14 7.87 -4.08
CA VAL A 25 -9.11 8.69 -4.74
C VAL A 25 -8.43 7.90 -5.86
N LEU A 26 -8.05 6.67 -5.56
CA LEU A 26 -7.40 5.80 -6.54
C LEU A 26 -8.33 5.45 -7.70
N GLN A 27 -9.58 5.16 -7.38
CA GLN A 27 -10.57 4.83 -8.39
C GLN A 27 -10.78 5.97 -9.38
N ARG A 28 -10.86 7.20 -8.88
CA ARG A 28 -10.97 8.39 -9.72
C ARG A 28 -9.73 8.60 -10.59
N ALA A 29 -8.58 8.17 -10.12
CA ALA A 29 -7.32 8.29 -10.86
C ALA A 29 -7.13 7.17 -11.87
N GLY A 30 -8.08 6.24 -11.99
CA GLY A 30 -8.03 5.16 -12.96
C GLY A 30 -7.46 3.84 -12.45
N PHE A 31 -7.17 3.75 -11.16
CA PHE A 31 -6.71 2.50 -10.56
C PHE A 31 -7.88 1.64 -10.10
N GLN A 32 -7.62 0.38 -9.86
CA GLN A 32 -8.58 -0.55 -9.28
C GLN A 32 -8.15 -0.88 -7.85
N PRO A 33 -8.73 -0.22 -6.83
CA PRO A 33 -8.36 -0.50 -5.45
C PRO A 33 -9.00 -1.79 -4.95
N VAL A 34 -8.25 -2.51 -4.12
CA VAL A 34 -8.75 -3.65 -3.35
C VAL A 34 -8.45 -3.35 -1.89
N GLU A 35 -9.46 -3.41 -1.05
CA GLU A 35 -9.32 -3.01 0.36
C GLU A 35 -9.03 -4.20 1.26
N ALA A 36 -8.16 -3.99 2.24
CA ALA A 36 -7.89 -4.92 3.32
C ALA A 36 -8.05 -4.18 4.65
N CYS A 37 -8.71 -4.80 5.62
CA CYS A 37 -9.08 -4.14 6.86
C CYS A 37 -8.01 -4.24 7.96
N ASP A 38 -7.03 -5.11 7.79
CA ASP A 38 -5.91 -5.28 8.73
C ASP A 38 -4.77 -6.03 8.03
N GLY A 39 -3.69 -6.26 8.77
CA GLY A 39 -2.51 -6.90 8.20
C GLY A 39 -2.72 -8.34 7.79
N GLN A 40 -3.54 -9.08 8.53
CA GLN A 40 -3.83 -10.47 8.19
C GLN A 40 -4.62 -10.54 6.88
N ASP A 41 -5.63 -9.69 6.74
CA ASP A 41 -6.42 -9.60 5.50
C ASP A 41 -5.52 -9.20 4.33
N ALA A 42 -4.60 -8.26 4.57
CA ALA A 42 -3.64 -7.84 3.53
C ALA A 42 -2.77 -9.01 3.07
N ILE A 43 -2.26 -9.80 4.00
CA ILE A 43 -1.43 -10.96 3.67
C ILE A 43 -2.23 -11.96 2.84
N GLU A 44 -3.47 -12.24 3.23
CA GLU A 44 -4.32 -13.18 2.51
C GLU A 44 -4.58 -12.72 1.08
N ARG A 45 -4.81 -11.43 0.89
CA ARG A 45 -5.04 -10.88 -0.45
C ARG A 45 -3.76 -10.89 -1.29
N LEU A 46 -2.62 -10.58 -0.68
CA LEU A 46 -1.34 -10.60 -1.37
C LEU A 46 -0.96 -12.02 -1.82
N ASP A 47 -1.30 -13.02 -1.01
CA ASP A 47 -1.04 -14.41 -1.35
C ASP A 47 -1.97 -14.91 -2.46
N ALA A 48 -3.19 -14.37 -2.52
CA ALA A 48 -4.22 -14.85 -3.46
C ALA A 48 -4.15 -14.17 -4.83
N SER A 49 -3.57 -12.99 -4.94
CA SER A 49 -3.61 -12.20 -6.18
C SER A 49 -2.34 -11.37 -6.35
N ASP A 50 -2.14 -10.91 -7.57
CA ASP A 50 -1.05 -9.97 -7.88
C ASP A 50 -1.57 -8.54 -7.86
N PHE A 51 -0.71 -7.62 -7.45
CA PHE A 51 -1.01 -6.20 -7.39
C PHE A 51 0.11 -5.41 -8.07
N ASP A 52 -0.23 -4.22 -8.56
CA ASP A 52 0.74 -3.33 -9.20
C ASP A 52 1.38 -2.38 -8.19
N ALA A 53 0.69 -2.10 -7.09
CA ALA A 53 1.21 -1.33 -5.97
C ALA A 53 0.47 -1.72 -4.71
N VAL A 54 1.08 -1.44 -3.56
CA VAL A 54 0.53 -1.77 -2.25
C VAL A 54 0.66 -0.56 -1.34
N ILE A 55 -0.42 -0.16 -0.70
CA ILE A 55 -0.41 0.90 0.32
C ILE A 55 -0.74 0.25 1.65
N ILE A 56 0.14 0.42 2.63
CA ILE A 56 0.03 -0.25 3.94
C ILE A 56 0.17 0.78 5.06
N ASP A 57 -0.82 0.81 5.97
CA ASP A 57 -0.68 1.54 7.22
C ASP A 57 0.22 0.73 8.16
N LEU A 58 1.17 1.39 8.82
CA LEU A 58 2.05 0.72 9.78
C LEU A 58 1.31 0.20 11.00
N MET A 59 0.31 0.94 11.45
CA MET A 59 -0.36 0.64 12.72
C MET A 59 -1.71 -0.03 12.47
N MET A 60 -1.72 -1.35 12.43
CA MET A 60 -2.93 -2.14 12.24
C MET A 60 -2.98 -3.26 13.27
N PRO A 61 -4.19 -3.72 13.67
CA PRO A 61 -4.29 -4.87 14.57
C PRO A 61 -3.96 -6.19 13.88
N ARG A 62 -3.73 -7.21 14.65
CA ARG A 62 -3.38 -8.59 14.28
C ARG A 62 -2.00 -8.68 13.67
N VAL A 63 -1.80 -8.14 12.49
CA VAL A 63 -0.48 -8.02 11.86
C VAL A 63 -0.33 -6.57 11.44
N ASP A 64 0.71 -5.91 11.89
CA ASP A 64 0.96 -4.52 11.53
C ASP A 64 1.66 -4.39 10.17
N GLY A 65 1.93 -3.16 9.75
CA GLY A 65 2.56 -2.92 8.46
C GLY A 65 3.95 -3.53 8.34
N TYR A 66 4.71 -3.57 9.43
CA TYR A 66 6.03 -4.23 9.43
C TYR A 66 5.89 -5.72 9.15
N GLY A 67 4.89 -6.37 9.75
CA GLY A 67 4.63 -7.79 9.52
C GLY A 67 4.25 -8.09 8.08
N VAL A 68 3.48 -7.20 7.45
CA VAL A 68 3.12 -7.37 6.04
C VAL A 68 4.35 -7.23 5.15
N VAL A 69 5.20 -6.23 5.42
CA VAL A 69 6.44 -6.04 4.67
C VAL A 69 7.35 -7.26 4.81
N GLU A 70 7.49 -7.77 6.03
CA GLU A 70 8.30 -8.95 6.29
C GLU A 70 7.78 -10.17 5.52
N HIS A 71 6.47 -10.34 5.47
CA HIS A 71 5.84 -11.38 4.68
C HIS A 71 6.18 -11.25 3.20
N LEU A 72 6.11 -10.04 2.66
CA LEU A 72 6.45 -9.77 1.25
C LEU A 72 7.92 -10.06 0.96
N ILE A 73 8.82 -9.72 1.87
CA ILE A 73 10.24 -10.03 1.71
C ILE A 73 10.44 -11.52 1.51
N GLY A 74 9.70 -12.35 2.24
CA GLY A 74 9.82 -13.78 2.17
C GLY A 74 9.08 -14.45 1.03
N THR A 75 8.05 -13.80 0.47
CA THR A 75 7.17 -14.44 -0.52
C THR A 75 7.18 -13.78 -1.88
N LYS A 76 7.21 -12.44 -1.92
CA LYS A 76 7.16 -11.66 -3.16
C LYS A 76 8.08 -10.45 -3.03
N PRO A 77 9.39 -10.66 -2.93
CA PRO A 77 10.33 -9.55 -2.68
C PRO A 77 10.29 -8.45 -3.73
N GLU A 78 9.88 -8.76 -4.95
CA GLU A 78 9.72 -7.77 -6.01
C GLU A 78 8.63 -6.75 -5.70
N MET A 79 7.71 -7.07 -4.80
CA MET A 79 6.64 -6.14 -4.41
C MET A 79 7.11 -5.07 -3.43
N ILE A 80 8.28 -5.24 -2.83
CA ILE A 80 8.78 -4.26 -1.86
C ILE A 80 8.98 -2.88 -2.51
N GLU A 81 9.50 -2.83 -3.71
CA GLU A 81 9.69 -1.56 -4.44
C GLU A 81 8.37 -0.91 -4.85
N LYS A 82 7.29 -1.68 -4.82
CA LYS A 82 5.95 -1.21 -5.19
C LYS A 82 5.09 -0.94 -3.96
N THR A 83 5.70 -0.88 -2.79
CA THR A 83 4.99 -0.71 -1.53
C THR A 83 5.17 0.70 -0.98
N ILE A 84 4.05 1.32 -0.62
CA ILE A 84 4.00 2.62 0.05
C ILE A 84 3.52 2.38 1.47
N VAL A 85 4.24 2.91 2.45
CA VAL A 85 3.84 2.84 3.85
C VAL A 85 3.24 4.17 4.25
N MET A 86 2.02 4.15 4.79
CA MET A 86 1.38 5.32 5.38
C MET A 86 1.51 5.25 6.89
N THR A 87 1.86 6.36 7.52
CA THR A 87 1.94 6.40 8.98
C THR A 87 1.72 7.81 9.49
N ALA A 88 1.08 7.91 10.67
CA ALA A 88 0.98 9.17 11.40
C ALA A 88 2.32 9.53 12.07
N PHE A 89 3.22 8.58 12.18
CA PHE A 89 4.49 8.75 12.87
C PHE A 89 5.66 8.30 12.00
N PRO A 90 5.99 9.05 10.93
CA PRO A 90 7.01 8.62 9.98
C PRO A 90 8.41 8.45 10.61
N ARG A 91 8.69 9.17 11.70
CA ARG A 91 9.98 9.04 12.38
C ARG A 91 10.11 7.76 13.16
N ALA A 92 9.01 7.09 13.48
CA ALA A 92 9.04 5.81 14.17
C ALA A 92 9.36 4.65 13.23
N ALA A 93 9.26 4.87 11.92
CA ALA A 93 9.56 3.84 10.94
C ALA A 93 11.09 3.64 10.88
N THR A 94 11.55 2.42 11.12
CA THR A 94 12.99 2.15 11.09
C THR A 94 13.41 1.78 9.68
N LYS A 95 14.51 2.37 9.24
CA LYS A 95 15.03 2.14 7.88
C LYS A 95 15.44 0.69 7.66
N ASP A 96 15.89 0.03 8.70
CA ASP A 96 16.34 -1.36 8.59
C ASP A 96 15.20 -2.30 8.22
N GLN A 97 13.99 -2.00 8.70
CA GLN A 97 12.81 -2.82 8.40
C GLN A 97 12.09 -2.40 7.13
N LEU A 98 12.25 -1.13 6.75
CA LEU A 98 11.49 -0.55 5.64
C LEU A 98 12.36 -0.11 4.47
N HIS A 99 13.64 -0.50 4.47
CA HIS A 99 14.51 -0.19 3.33
C HIS A 99 13.99 -0.92 2.08
N HIS A 100 14.24 -0.37 0.92
CA HIS A 100 13.73 -0.86 -0.37
C HIS A 100 12.24 -0.60 -0.62
N LEU A 101 11.54 0.07 0.29
CA LEU A 101 10.18 0.51 0.00
C LEU A 101 10.20 1.59 -1.06
N CYS A 102 9.11 1.70 -1.81
CA CYS A 102 8.94 2.79 -2.76
C CYS A 102 8.99 4.13 -2.03
N THR A 103 8.20 4.28 -0.99
CA THR A 103 8.20 5.50 -0.18
C THR A 103 7.42 5.34 1.12
N ILE A 104 7.62 6.31 2.02
CA ILE A 104 6.84 6.45 3.23
C ILE A 104 6.09 7.78 3.12
N ILE A 105 4.79 7.77 3.32
CA ILE A 105 3.98 8.97 3.31
C ILE A 105 3.37 9.19 4.69
N SER A 106 3.40 10.45 5.17
CA SER A 106 2.83 10.77 6.47
C SER A 106 1.35 11.06 6.39
N LYS A 107 0.61 10.69 7.43
CA LYS A 107 -0.78 11.09 7.63
C LYS A 107 -0.80 12.39 8.43
N PRO A 108 -1.62 13.34 8.09
CA PRO A 108 -2.52 13.38 6.92
C PRO A 108 -1.73 13.60 5.63
N PHE A 109 -2.21 13.02 4.55
CA PHE A 109 -1.55 13.12 3.26
C PHE A 109 -2.34 14.04 2.31
N GLU A 110 -1.65 14.52 1.29
CA GLU A 110 -2.25 15.32 0.23
C GLU A 110 -2.65 14.37 -0.91
N VAL A 111 -3.88 14.48 -1.38
CA VAL A 111 -4.47 13.53 -2.34
C VAL A 111 -3.66 13.41 -3.63
N ASN A 112 -3.27 14.55 -4.20
CA ASN A 112 -2.52 14.51 -5.47
C ASN A 112 -1.13 13.91 -5.29
N GLU A 113 -0.52 14.14 -4.14
CA GLU A 113 0.76 13.54 -3.80
C GLU A 113 0.64 12.02 -3.73
N LEU A 114 -0.40 11.52 -3.07
CA LEU A 114 -0.62 10.08 -2.98
C LEU A 114 -0.79 9.45 -4.35
N VAL A 115 -1.60 10.05 -5.21
CA VAL A 115 -1.83 9.53 -6.57
C VAL A 115 -0.52 9.49 -7.37
N ALA A 116 0.28 10.56 -7.28
CA ALA A 116 1.56 10.61 -8.00
C ALA A 116 2.52 9.52 -7.51
N LEU A 117 2.57 9.29 -6.20
CA LEU A 117 3.42 8.25 -5.62
C LEU A 117 2.96 6.86 -6.05
N VAL A 118 1.65 6.61 -6.09
CA VAL A 118 1.12 5.32 -6.53
C VAL A 118 1.47 5.06 -7.99
N ARG A 119 1.33 6.07 -8.86
CA ARG A 119 1.71 5.92 -10.27
C ARG A 119 3.18 5.58 -10.43
N ASP A 120 4.03 6.28 -9.68
CA ASP A 120 5.46 6.06 -9.73
C ASP A 120 5.83 4.66 -9.24
N CYS A 121 5.26 4.22 -8.13
CA CYS A 121 5.53 2.90 -7.58
C CYS A 121 5.00 1.78 -8.46
N ALA A 122 3.80 1.95 -9.02
CA ALA A 122 3.21 0.94 -9.90
C ALA A 122 4.03 0.77 -11.20
N ALA A 123 4.75 1.79 -11.60
CA ALA A 123 5.58 1.75 -12.81
C ALA A 123 6.93 1.04 -12.60
N ARG A 124 7.27 0.73 -11.37
CA ARG A 124 8.51 0.03 -11.06
C ARG A 124 8.36 -1.45 -11.34
#